data_cb1d863844a8913138dd187bd889be7b
#
_entry.id   cb1d863844a8913138dd187bd889be7b
#
_cell.length_a   1.000
_cell.length_b   1.000
_cell.length_c   1.000
_cell.angle_alpha   90.00
_cell.angle_beta   90.00
_cell.angle_gamma   90.00
#
_symmetry.space_group_name_H-M   'P 1'
#
loop_
_entity.id
_entity.type
_entity.pdbx_description
1 polymer ?
#
loop_
_entity_poly.entity_id
_entity_poly.type
_entity_poly.pdbx_seq_one_letter_code
_entity_poly.pdbx_strand_id
1 'polypeptide(L)'
;MSKNLQRLLSCVVLAALLSCLLLPSAAAAGRFTDVPANHWASAQISRAVDLGLFQGETSTRFGLGHPMTRAAFAVVLCRFFGWETVTPGQGSYTDNQDPNAWYYSAVETAYANGAITSQTSSFRPADPITREELAVMLLRAMGYGTIAGLAQDLPMPFRDVRTNSGYLSMAYALGLVSGTSATTFSPNQAATREQAAVILMRLYDKLHAADPEQTGIIASAKDTADFSGCGAVAVAAGKLTYPGHVQLSVSMQEKDASAQTEAIQSAGAKALLYVTGSASTLKDPAASTAAILEDAVTAGGYDGLFLDLPALKDTNKSDFTALVRSLREALGDRLLYVMAEAPVWQGTSYGGYDYAALGAAADRLVLRIAPYEKESDGFPIAPLDPLEEVYYALAELKGTVPAGHLSLLVTTSAAAWDSKGDRSGTLTTRELQDVLEERGTVRYYSSRYACAYLTSSEKDARVVWFLDETSLAKRTQLAKLFSVGQLCYSDLGSLPVA
;
A
#
# COMPACT_ATOMS: atom_id res chain seq x y z
N MET A 1 -52.70 -15.43 23.14
CA MET A 1 -51.63 -15.24 24.13
C MET A 1 -51.77 -13.83 24.72
N SER A 2 -51.84 -13.72 26.04
CA SER A 2 -52.03 -12.42 26.70
C SER A 2 -50.78 -11.54 26.57
N LYS A 3 -50.95 -10.22 26.43
CA LYS A 3 -49.86 -9.24 26.31
C LYS A 3 -48.80 -9.37 27.42
N ASN A 4 -49.18 -9.90 28.58
CA ASN A 4 -48.28 -10.15 29.70
C ASN A 4 -47.35 -11.35 29.47
N LEU A 5 -47.83 -12.38 28.75
CA LEU A 5 -47.00 -13.54 28.40
C LEU A 5 -45.96 -13.22 27.34
N GLN A 6 -46.27 -12.32 26.37
CA GLN A 6 -45.31 -11.82 25.39
C GLN A 6 -44.21 -10.95 26.04
N ARG A 7 -44.57 -10.11 27.02
CA ARG A 7 -43.59 -9.29 27.78
C ARG A 7 -42.66 -10.17 28.64
N LEU A 8 -43.18 -11.22 29.24
CA LEU A 8 -42.37 -12.18 30.01
C LEU A 8 -41.40 -12.96 29.09
N LEU A 9 -41.87 -13.42 27.94
CA LEU A 9 -40.99 -14.08 26.96
C LEU A 9 -39.91 -13.15 26.41
N SER A 10 -40.24 -11.87 26.11
CA SER A 10 -39.26 -10.88 25.67
C SER A 10 -38.22 -10.56 26.75
N CYS A 11 -38.59 -10.48 28.01
CA CYS A 11 -37.67 -10.26 29.12
C CYS A 11 -36.75 -11.48 29.36
N VAL A 12 -37.26 -12.71 29.19
CA VAL A 12 -36.47 -13.94 29.34
C VAL A 12 -35.48 -14.10 28.19
N VAL A 13 -35.89 -13.76 26.96
CA VAL A 13 -34.99 -13.77 25.79
C VAL A 13 -33.92 -12.68 25.90
N LEU A 14 -34.27 -11.49 26.37
CA LEU A 14 -33.31 -10.40 26.60
C LEU A 14 -32.32 -10.74 27.72
N ALA A 15 -32.79 -11.36 28.81
CA ALA A 15 -31.95 -11.84 29.92
C ALA A 15 -31.03 -12.99 29.48
N ALA A 16 -31.48 -13.89 28.61
CA ALA A 16 -30.69 -14.95 28.04
C ALA A 16 -29.61 -14.42 27.06
N LEU A 17 -29.95 -13.38 26.29
CA LEU A 17 -29.00 -12.68 25.41
C LEU A 17 -27.97 -11.87 26.21
N LEU A 18 -28.35 -11.22 27.30
CA LEU A 18 -27.41 -10.52 28.19
C LEU A 18 -26.53 -11.48 29.00
N SER A 19 -27.01 -12.66 29.37
CA SER A 19 -26.19 -13.65 30.08
C SER A 19 -25.17 -14.32 29.16
N CYS A 20 -25.41 -14.40 27.85
CA CYS A 20 -24.40 -14.82 26.86
C CYS A 20 -23.30 -13.76 26.65
N LEU A 21 -23.56 -12.47 26.93
CA LEU A 21 -22.58 -11.38 26.87
C LEU A 21 -21.73 -11.26 28.15
N LEU A 22 -22.12 -11.95 29.24
CA LEU A 22 -21.44 -11.92 30.53
C LEU A 22 -20.78 -13.27 30.88
N LEU A 23 -20.66 -14.20 29.93
CA LEU A 23 -19.73 -15.31 30.13
C LEU A 23 -18.34 -14.65 30.18
N PRO A 24 -17.63 -14.71 31.35
CA PRO A 24 -16.21 -14.43 31.29
C PRO A 24 -15.68 -15.36 30.22
N SER A 25 -15.04 -14.79 29.19
CA SER A 25 -14.19 -15.56 28.33
C SER A 25 -13.37 -16.44 29.27
N ALA A 26 -13.72 -17.73 29.38
CA ALA A 26 -12.88 -18.68 30.05
C ALA A 26 -11.56 -18.53 29.33
N ALA A 27 -10.59 -17.87 29.98
CA ALA A 27 -9.24 -17.80 29.52
C ALA A 27 -8.90 -19.24 29.20
N ALA A 28 -8.79 -19.57 27.91
CA ALA A 28 -8.49 -20.91 27.47
C ALA A 28 -7.24 -21.27 28.23
N ALA A 29 -7.36 -22.22 29.18
CA ALA A 29 -6.21 -22.72 29.91
C ALA A 29 -5.21 -23.09 28.83
N GLY A 30 -4.04 -22.39 28.80
CA GLY A 30 -3.20 -22.33 27.62
C GLY A 30 -2.91 -23.73 27.11
N ARG A 31 -3.12 -23.95 25.82
CA ARG A 31 -2.83 -25.24 25.14
C ARG A 31 -1.44 -25.79 25.50
N PHE A 32 -0.54 -24.88 25.84
CA PHE A 32 0.84 -25.17 26.20
C PHE A 32 1.14 -24.75 27.63
N THR A 33 1.71 -25.68 28.41
CA THR A 33 2.02 -25.45 29.82
C THR A 33 3.18 -24.48 30.06
N ASP A 34 4.04 -24.26 29.06
CA ASP A 34 5.16 -23.35 29.09
C ASP A 34 4.80 -21.92 28.59
N VAL A 35 3.56 -21.66 28.20
CA VAL A 35 3.09 -20.34 27.79
C VAL A 35 2.10 -19.79 28.81
N PRO A 36 2.55 -18.93 29.75
CA PRO A 36 1.66 -18.29 30.72
C PRO A 36 0.62 -17.41 30.02
N ALA A 37 -0.63 -17.40 30.50
CA ALA A 37 -1.72 -16.63 29.91
C ALA A 37 -1.44 -15.11 29.85
N ASN A 38 -0.65 -14.59 30.81
CA ASN A 38 -0.21 -13.19 30.84
C ASN A 38 1.09 -12.91 30.06
N HIS A 39 1.65 -13.90 29.37
CA HIS A 39 2.85 -13.69 28.55
C HIS A 39 2.52 -12.80 27.35
N TRP A 40 3.41 -11.83 27.04
CA TRP A 40 3.22 -10.86 25.96
C TRP A 40 2.88 -11.43 24.59
N ALA A 41 3.32 -12.67 24.29
CA ALA A 41 3.08 -13.36 23.03
C ALA A 41 1.94 -14.39 23.10
N SER A 42 1.29 -14.58 24.25
CA SER A 42 0.35 -15.67 24.47
C SER A 42 -0.79 -15.68 23.44
N ALA A 43 -1.42 -14.53 23.19
CA ALA A 43 -2.51 -14.42 22.24
C ALA A 43 -2.05 -14.74 20.80
N GLN A 44 -0.89 -14.24 20.39
CA GLN A 44 -0.34 -14.45 19.04
C GLN A 44 0.11 -15.90 18.84
N ILE A 45 0.68 -16.54 19.87
CA ILE A 45 1.01 -17.97 19.85
C ILE A 45 -0.25 -18.80 19.63
N SER A 46 -1.31 -18.57 20.41
CA SER A 46 -2.59 -19.29 20.25
C SER A 46 -3.12 -19.14 18.83
N ARG A 47 -3.22 -17.92 18.32
CA ARG A 47 -3.69 -17.65 16.95
C ARG A 47 -2.83 -18.33 15.88
N ALA A 48 -1.50 -18.28 16.01
CA ALA A 48 -0.58 -18.90 15.06
C ALA A 48 -0.72 -20.44 15.03
N VAL A 49 -1.04 -21.03 16.17
CA VAL A 49 -1.30 -22.47 16.30
C VAL A 49 -2.69 -22.82 15.76
N ASP A 50 -3.71 -22.04 16.06
CA ASP A 50 -5.08 -22.25 15.57
C ASP A 50 -5.16 -22.13 14.05
N LEU A 51 -4.35 -21.26 13.44
CA LEU A 51 -4.17 -21.14 11.99
C LEU A 51 -3.29 -22.24 11.37
N GLY A 52 -2.78 -23.18 12.18
CA GLY A 52 -1.94 -24.28 11.70
C GLY A 52 -0.52 -23.86 11.28
N LEU A 53 -0.13 -22.62 11.53
CA LEU A 53 1.20 -22.09 11.15
C LEU A 53 2.30 -22.65 12.04
N PHE A 54 2.05 -22.67 13.36
CA PHE A 54 2.95 -23.22 14.35
C PHE A 54 2.38 -24.50 14.98
N GLN A 55 3.28 -25.34 15.43
CA GLN A 55 2.99 -26.48 16.27
C GLN A 55 3.87 -26.39 17.52
N GLY A 56 3.44 -27.02 18.63
CA GLY A 56 4.30 -27.17 19.80
C GLY A 56 5.50 -28.07 19.48
N GLU A 57 6.56 -27.97 20.25
CA GLU A 57 7.66 -28.94 20.25
C GLU A 57 7.18 -30.27 20.76
N THR A 58 6.17 -30.24 21.65
CA THR A 58 5.40 -31.40 22.08
C THR A 58 3.90 -31.07 22.08
N SER A 59 3.06 -32.03 22.39
CA SER A 59 1.60 -31.83 22.54
C SER A 59 1.25 -30.79 23.63
N THR A 60 2.12 -30.57 24.60
CA THR A 60 1.89 -29.71 25.78
C THR A 60 2.87 -28.56 25.94
N ARG A 61 3.89 -28.45 25.11
CA ARG A 61 4.92 -27.40 25.17
C ARG A 61 5.09 -26.72 23.83
N PHE A 62 5.04 -25.40 23.82
CA PHE A 62 5.32 -24.59 22.64
C PHE A 62 6.82 -24.49 22.34
N GLY A 63 7.66 -24.51 23.36
CA GLY A 63 9.09 -24.17 23.29
C GLY A 63 9.31 -22.68 23.48
N LEU A 64 8.64 -22.09 24.47
CA LEU A 64 8.80 -20.67 24.80
C LEU A 64 10.26 -20.35 25.18
N GLY A 65 10.81 -19.30 24.57
CA GLY A 65 12.21 -18.89 24.75
C GLY A 65 13.21 -19.72 23.95
N HIS A 66 12.80 -20.82 23.31
CA HIS A 66 13.71 -21.62 22.50
C HIS A 66 14.03 -20.92 21.16
N PRO A 67 15.27 -21.00 20.68
CA PRO A 67 15.63 -20.50 19.37
C PRO A 67 14.84 -21.20 18.26
N MET A 68 14.39 -20.44 17.26
CA MET A 68 13.82 -20.97 16.03
C MET A 68 14.93 -21.42 15.09
N THR A 69 14.86 -22.64 14.54
CA THR A 69 15.84 -23.05 13.52
C THR A 69 15.46 -22.49 12.15
N ARG A 70 16.45 -22.34 11.28
CA ARG A 70 16.26 -21.86 9.89
C ARG A 70 15.30 -22.76 9.12
N ALA A 71 15.42 -24.09 9.28
CA ALA A 71 14.49 -25.05 8.67
C ALA A 71 13.06 -24.91 9.20
N ALA A 72 12.89 -24.76 10.50
CA ALA A 72 11.57 -24.57 11.09
C ALA A 72 10.91 -23.28 10.59
N PHE A 73 11.68 -22.20 10.41
CA PHE A 73 11.15 -20.96 9.85
C PHE A 73 10.76 -21.10 8.38
N ALA A 74 11.54 -21.82 7.55
CA ALA A 74 11.15 -22.13 6.16
C ALA A 74 9.82 -22.90 6.09
N VAL A 75 9.61 -23.90 6.95
CA VAL A 75 8.34 -24.63 7.05
C VAL A 75 7.17 -23.70 7.40
N VAL A 76 7.38 -22.79 8.37
CA VAL A 76 6.34 -21.84 8.78
C VAL A 76 6.03 -20.86 7.66
N LEU A 77 7.03 -20.37 6.90
CA LEU A 77 6.81 -19.52 5.73
C LEU A 77 5.98 -20.23 4.65
N CYS A 78 6.30 -21.48 4.32
CA CYS A 78 5.53 -22.26 3.35
C CYS A 78 4.05 -22.37 3.76
N ARG A 79 3.79 -22.63 5.04
CA ARG A 79 2.42 -22.68 5.58
C ARG A 79 1.73 -21.33 5.54
N PHE A 80 2.46 -20.27 5.91
CA PHE A 80 1.92 -18.90 5.98
C PHE A 80 1.48 -18.38 4.61
N PHE A 81 2.30 -18.61 3.58
CA PHE A 81 1.99 -18.16 2.22
C PHE A 81 1.18 -19.18 1.41
N GLY A 82 0.94 -20.38 1.92
CA GLY A 82 0.19 -21.43 1.25
C GLY A 82 0.84 -21.90 -0.06
N TRP A 83 2.19 -21.87 -0.13
CA TRP A 83 2.89 -22.23 -1.35
C TRP A 83 2.72 -23.69 -1.72
N GLU A 84 2.58 -23.96 -3.02
CA GLU A 84 2.60 -25.31 -3.56
C GLU A 84 3.96 -25.97 -3.28
N THR A 85 3.91 -27.21 -2.76
CA THR A 85 5.11 -27.90 -2.31
C THR A 85 5.98 -28.33 -3.48
N VAL A 86 7.25 -27.96 -3.44
CA VAL A 86 8.29 -28.36 -4.40
C VAL A 86 9.19 -29.41 -3.74
N THR A 87 9.37 -30.56 -4.43
CA THR A 87 10.22 -31.67 -3.93
C THR A 87 11.07 -32.18 -5.10
N PRO A 88 12.19 -31.51 -5.45
CA PRO A 88 13.07 -31.94 -6.52
C PRO A 88 13.83 -33.20 -6.14
N GLY A 89 14.33 -33.96 -7.13
CA GLY A 89 15.14 -35.15 -6.88
C GLY A 89 16.55 -34.85 -6.35
N GLN A 90 17.02 -33.60 -6.46
CA GLN A 90 18.27 -33.10 -5.92
C GLN A 90 18.03 -31.75 -5.26
N GLY A 91 18.46 -31.58 -4.03
CA GLY A 91 18.32 -30.36 -3.28
C GLY A 91 19.22 -29.24 -3.79
N SER A 92 18.76 -27.98 -3.60
CA SER A 92 19.45 -26.77 -4.03
C SER A 92 20.68 -26.44 -3.17
N TYR A 93 20.82 -27.06 -2.00
CA TYR A 93 21.91 -26.84 -1.06
C TYR A 93 22.64 -28.12 -0.71
N THR A 94 23.95 -28.07 -0.47
CA THR A 94 24.80 -29.23 -0.18
C THR A 94 24.38 -29.97 1.11
N ASP A 95 23.76 -29.27 2.04
CA ASP A 95 23.25 -29.78 3.33
C ASP A 95 21.73 -30.01 3.35
N ASN A 96 21.08 -29.95 2.19
CA ASN A 96 19.66 -30.28 2.00
C ASN A 96 19.50 -31.30 0.88
N GLN A 97 20.07 -32.51 1.05
CA GLN A 97 20.10 -33.57 0.03
C GLN A 97 19.27 -34.81 0.38
N ASP A 98 18.77 -34.93 1.64
CA ASP A 98 17.94 -36.03 2.06
C ASP A 98 16.45 -35.68 1.83
N PRO A 99 15.77 -36.31 0.84
CA PRO A 99 14.36 -36.02 0.57
C PRO A 99 13.41 -36.52 1.67
N ASN A 100 13.90 -37.35 2.62
CA ASN A 100 13.12 -37.77 3.79
C ASN A 100 13.28 -36.85 4.99
N ALA A 101 14.19 -35.86 4.93
CA ALA A 101 14.28 -34.88 6.00
C ALA A 101 12.98 -34.05 6.07
N TRP A 102 12.44 -33.88 7.28
CA TRP A 102 11.16 -33.21 7.52
C TRP A 102 11.07 -31.80 6.97
N TYR A 103 12.19 -31.15 6.70
CA TYR A 103 12.30 -29.80 6.17
C TYR A 103 12.67 -29.75 4.68
N TYR A 104 13.04 -30.87 4.06
CA TYR A 104 13.58 -30.90 2.70
C TYR A 104 12.71 -30.12 1.72
N SER A 105 11.45 -30.55 1.58
CA SER A 105 10.51 -29.92 0.66
C SER A 105 10.22 -28.46 1.01
N ALA A 106 10.20 -28.10 2.29
CA ALA A 106 9.95 -26.73 2.70
C ALA A 106 11.12 -25.79 2.34
N VAL A 107 12.36 -26.25 2.46
CA VAL A 107 13.55 -25.48 2.04
C VAL A 107 13.54 -25.29 0.53
N GLU A 108 13.25 -26.34 -0.25
CA GLU A 108 13.18 -26.25 -1.71
C GLU A 108 11.99 -25.37 -2.17
N THR A 109 10.85 -25.46 -1.49
CA THR A 109 9.68 -24.61 -1.75
C THR A 109 10.00 -23.14 -1.46
N ALA A 110 10.64 -22.84 -0.34
CA ALA A 110 11.04 -21.48 0.02
C ALA A 110 12.11 -20.92 -0.94
N TYR A 111 13.00 -21.78 -1.45
CA TYR A 111 13.97 -21.43 -2.49
C TYR A 111 13.27 -21.11 -3.81
N ALA A 112 12.38 -21.98 -4.29
CA ALA A 112 11.62 -21.79 -5.51
C ALA A 112 10.78 -20.50 -5.50
N ASN A 113 10.28 -20.10 -4.32
CA ASN A 113 9.52 -18.87 -4.12
C ASN A 113 10.40 -17.64 -3.76
N GLY A 114 11.73 -17.75 -3.86
CA GLY A 114 12.67 -16.65 -3.68
C GLY A 114 12.84 -16.15 -2.23
N ALA A 115 12.24 -16.81 -1.24
CA ALA A 115 12.42 -16.48 0.17
C ALA A 115 13.85 -16.76 0.66
N ILE A 116 14.49 -17.74 0.06
CA ILE A 116 15.88 -18.12 0.29
C ILE A 116 16.65 -18.03 -1.04
N THR A 117 17.91 -17.67 -0.99
CA THR A 117 18.76 -17.53 -2.18
C THR A 117 20.01 -18.39 -2.07
N SER A 118 20.53 -18.86 -3.21
CA SER A 118 21.73 -19.71 -3.30
C SER A 118 23.06 -18.93 -3.19
N GLN A 119 23.11 -17.83 -2.45
CA GLN A 119 24.36 -17.07 -2.25
C GLN A 119 25.44 -17.88 -1.51
N THR A 120 25.04 -18.93 -0.82
CA THR A 120 25.93 -19.90 -0.15
C THR A 120 25.60 -21.30 -0.62
N SER A 121 26.56 -22.22 -0.62
CA SER A 121 26.35 -23.62 -0.96
C SER A 121 25.55 -24.39 0.12
N SER A 122 25.42 -23.86 1.32
CA SER A 122 24.80 -24.47 2.50
C SER A 122 23.64 -23.64 3.03
N PHE A 123 22.50 -24.27 3.33
CA PHE A 123 21.34 -23.65 3.95
C PHE A 123 21.45 -23.55 5.47
N ARG A 124 22.17 -24.45 6.12
CA ARG A 124 22.31 -24.58 7.58
C ARG A 124 20.98 -24.82 8.28
N PRO A 125 20.26 -25.92 7.97
CA PRO A 125 18.88 -26.16 8.43
C PRO A 125 18.72 -26.22 9.94
N ALA A 126 19.72 -26.75 10.66
CA ALA A 126 19.69 -26.94 12.11
C ALA A 126 20.12 -25.68 12.90
N ASP A 127 20.77 -24.71 12.25
CA ASP A 127 21.23 -23.52 12.93
C ASP A 127 20.06 -22.65 13.40
N PRO A 128 20.17 -22.00 14.57
CA PRO A 128 19.25 -20.96 14.97
C PRO A 128 19.19 -19.83 13.91
N ILE A 129 18.00 -19.44 13.50
CA ILE A 129 17.84 -18.29 12.61
C ILE A 129 18.09 -17.00 13.40
N THR A 130 18.92 -16.11 12.86
CA THR A 130 19.10 -14.80 13.48
C THR A 130 17.92 -13.88 13.21
N ARG A 131 17.76 -12.82 13.99
CA ARG A 131 16.73 -11.80 13.84
C ARG A 131 16.83 -11.10 12.47
N GLU A 132 18.05 -10.87 11.98
CA GLU A 132 18.31 -10.34 10.64
C GLU A 132 17.88 -11.33 9.56
N GLU A 133 18.32 -12.58 9.62
CA GLU A 133 17.98 -13.62 8.65
C GLU A 133 16.47 -13.84 8.56
N LEU A 134 15.76 -13.81 9.71
CA LEU A 134 14.30 -13.93 9.74
C LEU A 134 13.63 -12.77 8.96
N ALA A 135 14.06 -11.52 9.19
CA ALA A 135 13.53 -10.35 8.50
C ALA A 135 13.81 -10.41 6.98
N VAL A 136 15.03 -10.81 6.60
CA VAL A 136 15.42 -10.97 5.19
C VAL A 136 14.57 -12.04 4.49
N MET A 137 14.43 -13.23 5.10
CA MET A 137 13.61 -14.31 4.52
C MET A 137 12.15 -13.89 4.40
N LEU A 138 11.61 -13.18 5.40
CA LEU A 138 10.23 -12.72 5.40
C LEU A 138 9.96 -11.72 4.27
N LEU A 139 10.78 -10.69 4.12
CA LEU A 139 10.60 -9.68 3.07
C LEU A 139 10.80 -10.23 1.66
N ARG A 140 11.73 -11.19 1.51
CA ARG A 140 11.87 -11.93 0.25
C ARG A 140 10.64 -12.77 -0.06
N ALA A 141 10.10 -13.48 0.93
CA ALA A 141 8.88 -14.25 0.81
C ALA A 141 7.67 -13.38 0.39
N MET A 142 7.62 -12.13 0.84
CA MET A 142 6.61 -11.15 0.44
C MET A 142 6.83 -10.57 -0.97
N GLY A 143 7.97 -10.88 -1.61
CA GLY A 143 8.35 -10.34 -2.94
C GLY A 143 8.97 -8.95 -2.90
N TYR A 144 9.38 -8.44 -1.74
CA TYR A 144 10.04 -7.13 -1.58
C TYR A 144 11.57 -7.21 -1.55
N GLY A 145 12.17 -8.37 -1.84
CA GLY A 145 13.60 -8.57 -1.76
C GLY A 145 14.43 -7.58 -2.59
N THR A 146 13.97 -7.25 -3.80
CA THR A 146 14.66 -6.31 -4.69
C THR A 146 14.59 -4.89 -4.15
N ILE A 147 13.39 -4.41 -3.75
CA ILE A 147 13.20 -3.07 -3.19
C ILE A 147 14.00 -2.91 -1.90
N ALA A 148 13.91 -3.87 -0.98
CA ALA A 148 14.67 -3.86 0.27
C ALA A 148 16.19 -3.89 0.03
N GLY A 149 16.64 -4.61 -1.01
CA GLY A 149 18.05 -4.63 -1.41
C GLY A 149 18.57 -3.29 -1.94
N LEU A 150 17.71 -2.50 -2.58
CA LEU A 150 18.04 -1.16 -3.07
C LEU A 150 17.98 -0.08 -1.98
N ALA A 151 17.08 -0.23 -1.02
CA ALA A 151 16.78 0.76 0.04
C ALA A 151 17.80 0.78 1.19
N GLN A 152 19.09 0.53 0.91
CA GLN A 152 20.13 0.35 1.94
C GLN A 152 20.42 1.60 2.77
N ASP A 153 20.23 2.77 2.18
CA ASP A 153 20.55 4.06 2.80
C ASP A 153 19.36 4.70 3.52
N LEU A 154 18.22 4.03 3.56
CA LEU A 154 17.02 4.57 4.23
C LEU A 154 17.22 4.60 5.75
N PRO A 155 16.76 5.66 6.42
CA PRO A 155 17.00 5.85 7.83
C PRO A 155 16.30 4.79 8.69
N MET A 156 16.99 4.32 9.72
CA MET A 156 16.44 3.50 10.78
C MET A 156 17.04 3.90 12.13
N PRO A 157 16.39 3.65 13.25
CA PRO A 157 16.89 4.06 14.56
C PRO A 157 18.07 3.19 15.05
N PHE A 158 18.32 2.03 14.43
CA PHE A 158 19.26 1.03 14.93
C PHE A 158 20.70 1.32 14.48
N ARG A 159 21.63 1.33 15.43
CA ARG A 159 23.06 1.65 15.21
C ARG A 159 23.93 0.43 15.05
N ASP A 160 23.43 -0.76 15.35
CA ASP A 160 24.14 -2.03 15.35
C ASP A 160 23.92 -2.87 14.07
N VAL A 161 23.13 -2.38 13.13
CA VAL A 161 22.91 -3.00 11.82
C VAL A 161 24.07 -2.64 10.88
N ARG A 162 24.72 -3.66 10.28
CA ARG A 162 25.88 -3.50 9.39
C ARG A 162 25.64 -4.08 8.01
N THR A 163 24.73 -5.05 7.92
CA THR A 163 24.38 -5.78 6.72
C THR A 163 22.87 -5.76 6.56
N ASN A 164 22.38 -5.97 5.33
CA ASN A 164 20.94 -6.04 5.03
C ASN A 164 20.11 -4.85 5.59
N SER A 165 20.75 -3.66 5.67
CA SER A 165 20.13 -2.46 6.27
C SER A 165 18.79 -2.12 5.65
N GLY A 166 18.64 -2.23 4.33
CA GLY A 166 17.37 -1.98 3.65
C GLY A 166 16.27 -2.98 4.01
N TYR A 167 16.62 -4.24 4.22
CA TYR A 167 15.64 -5.24 4.71
C TYR A 167 15.17 -4.89 6.12
N LEU A 168 16.08 -4.52 7.00
CA LEU A 168 15.74 -4.18 8.39
C LEU A 168 14.99 -2.85 8.48
N SER A 169 15.39 -1.85 7.68
CA SER A 169 14.68 -0.59 7.55
C SER A 169 13.23 -0.83 7.08
N MET A 170 13.05 -1.64 6.03
CA MET A 170 11.71 -1.96 5.50
C MET A 170 10.88 -2.75 6.52
N ALA A 171 11.42 -3.80 7.13
CA ALA A 171 10.69 -4.58 8.14
C ALA A 171 10.26 -3.72 9.34
N TYR A 172 11.11 -2.76 9.74
CA TYR A 172 10.82 -1.79 10.79
C TYR A 172 9.77 -0.76 10.33
N ALA A 173 9.91 -0.18 9.14
CA ALA A 173 8.93 0.76 8.58
C ALA A 173 7.55 0.12 8.47
N LEU A 174 7.47 -1.14 8.05
CA LEU A 174 6.24 -1.92 8.00
C LEU A 174 5.70 -2.31 9.40
N GLY A 175 6.44 -2.05 10.48
CA GLY A 175 6.04 -2.40 11.85
C GLY A 175 6.05 -3.92 12.14
N LEU A 176 6.72 -4.71 11.31
CA LEU A 176 6.84 -6.16 11.48
C LEU A 176 7.84 -6.50 12.59
N VAL A 177 8.97 -5.80 12.62
CA VAL A 177 10.01 -5.98 13.64
C VAL A 177 10.18 -4.73 14.50
N SER A 178 10.75 -4.92 15.69
CA SER A 178 11.15 -3.85 16.59
C SER A 178 12.57 -4.11 17.12
N GLY A 179 13.25 -3.07 17.60
CA GLY A 179 14.52 -3.22 18.28
C GLY A 179 14.41 -3.95 19.62
N THR A 180 15.54 -4.41 20.12
CA THR A 180 15.70 -4.87 21.52
C THR A 180 15.82 -3.67 22.46
N SER A 181 16.16 -2.50 21.91
CA SER A 181 16.06 -1.19 22.55
C SER A 181 15.68 -0.12 21.51
N ALA A 182 15.60 1.14 21.92
CA ALA A 182 15.31 2.26 21.03
C ALA A 182 16.35 2.40 19.89
N THR A 183 17.59 1.99 20.10
CA THR A 183 18.71 2.18 19.15
C THR A 183 19.44 0.89 18.77
N THR A 184 18.99 -0.26 19.26
CA THR A 184 19.61 -1.57 19.06
C THR A 184 18.63 -2.56 18.48
N PHE A 185 18.99 -3.24 17.40
CA PHE A 185 18.19 -4.31 16.78
C PHE A 185 18.62 -5.70 17.24
N SER A 186 19.91 -5.89 17.53
CA SER A 186 20.55 -7.18 17.80
C SER A 186 20.48 -8.17 16.63
N PRO A 187 20.99 -7.82 15.43
CA PRO A 187 20.80 -8.57 14.19
C PRO A 187 21.26 -10.02 14.28
N ASN A 188 22.38 -10.28 14.96
CA ASN A 188 22.99 -11.62 15.10
C ASN A 188 22.40 -12.47 16.24
N GLN A 189 21.51 -11.91 17.05
CA GLN A 189 20.83 -12.69 18.09
C GLN A 189 19.88 -13.69 17.46
N ALA A 190 19.85 -14.92 17.97
CA ALA A 190 18.88 -15.92 17.57
C ALA A 190 17.45 -15.42 17.84
N ALA A 191 16.57 -15.53 16.87
CA ALA A 191 15.15 -15.27 17.04
C ALA A 191 14.50 -16.43 17.78
N THR A 192 13.68 -16.13 18.77
CA THR A 192 12.91 -17.18 19.49
C THR A 192 11.62 -17.52 18.75
N ARG A 193 11.03 -18.68 19.08
CA ARG A 193 9.82 -19.20 18.45
C ARG A 193 8.65 -18.23 18.63
N GLU A 194 8.48 -17.66 19.83
CA GLU A 194 7.43 -16.67 20.09
C GLU A 194 7.67 -15.35 19.34
N GLN A 195 8.91 -14.92 19.17
CA GLN A 195 9.21 -13.73 18.35
C GLN A 195 8.80 -13.97 16.89
N ALA A 196 9.13 -15.12 16.31
CA ALA A 196 8.72 -15.48 14.97
C ALA A 196 7.18 -15.55 14.84
N ALA A 197 6.48 -16.14 15.81
CA ALA A 197 5.02 -16.18 15.83
C ALA A 197 4.40 -14.78 15.86
N VAL A 198 4.89 -13.89 16.70
CA VAL A 198 4.39 -12.51 16.81
C VAL A 198 4.64 -11.71 15.52
N ILE A 199 5.80 -11.83 14.92
CA ILE A 199 6.12 -11.17 13.64
C ILE A 199 5.17 -11.63 12.53
N LEU A 200 4.92 -12.94 12.42
CA LEU A 200 4.01 -13.48 11.41
C LEU A 200 2.55 -13.10 11.69
N MET A 201 2.12 -13.05 12.95
CA MET A 201 0.77 -12.57 13.25
C MET A 201 0.57 -11.09 12.96
N ARG A 202 1.57 -10.25 13.19
CA ARG A 202 1.56 -8.83 12.74
C ARG A 202 1.40 -8.72 11.23
N LEU A 203 2.15 -9.53 10.48
CA LEU A 203 2.02 -9.57 9.02
C LEU A 203 0.65 -10.10 8.61
N TYR A 204 0.16 -11.18 9.26
CA TYR A 204 -1.16 -11.73 9.01
C TYR A 204 -2.27 -10.68 9.16
N ASP A 205 -2.27 -9.94 10.27
CA ASP A 205 -3.25 -8.90 10.53
C ASP A 205 -3.24 -7.80 9.47
N LYS A 206 -2.06 -7.40 9.00
CA LYS A 206 -1.91 -6.41 7.94
C LYS A 206 -2.41 -6.89 6.59
N LEU A 207 -2.08 -8.14 6.20
CA LEU A 207 -2.49 -8.69 4.92
C LEU A 207 -4.00 -9.00 4.87
N HIS A 208 -4.61 -9.31 6.03
CA HIS A 208 -6.04 -9.60 6.16
C HIS A 208 -6.87 -8.40 6.64
N ALA A 209 -6.26 -7.22 6.78
CA ALA A 209 -7.01 -5.98 6.94
C ALA A 209 -7.90 -5.74 5.72
N ALA A 210 -8.98 -4.97 5.90
CA ALA A 210 -9.81 -4.55 4.78
C ALA A 210 -8.95 -3.90 3.67
N ASP A 211 -9.36 -4.09 2.44
CA ASP A 211 -8.71 -3.41 1.32
C ASP A 211 -8.93 -1.89 1.45
N PRO A 212 -7.97 -1.08 0.99
CA PRO A 212 -8.15 0.36 0.93
C PRO A 212 -9.41 0.72 0.16
N GLU A 213 -10.13 1.75 0.61
CA GLU A 213 -11.27 2.31 -0.12
C GLU A 213 -10.84 2.71 -1.54
N GLN A 214 -11.73 2.57 -2.50
CA GLN A 214 -11.44 2.96 -3.86
C GLN A 214 -12.05 4.31 -4.19
N THR A 215 -11.28 5.13 -4.88
CA THR A 215 -11.68 6.41 -5.46
C THR A 215 -11.06 6.52 -6.83
N GLY A 216 -11.63 7.30 -7.72
CA GLY A 216 -11.00 7.54 -9.01
C GLY A 216 -11.39 8.88 -9.61
N ILE A 217 -10.60 9.28 -10.58
CA ILE A 217 -10.82 10.49 -11.37
C ILE A 217 -11.47 10.06 -12.69
N ILE A 218 -12.44 10.82 -13.16
CA ILE A 218 -13.02 10.69 -14.51
C ILE A 218 -12.76 11.97 -15.29
N ALA A 219 -12.41 11.81 -16.58
CA ALA A 219 -12.00 12.94 -17.43
C ALA A 219 -13.17 13.78 -17.95
N SER A 220 -14.39 13.23 -18.01
CA SER A 220 -15.55 13.92 -18.56
C SER A 220 -16.88 13.41 -18.02
N ALA A 221 -17.91 14.26 -18.15
CA ALA A 221 -19.30 13.90 -17.83
C ALA A 221 -19.89 12.76 -18.69
N LYS A 222 -19.24 12.41 -19.78
CA LYS A 222 -19.69 11.34 -20.69
C LYS A 222 -19.01 10.01 -20.39
N ASP A 223 -18.17 9.98 -19.35
CA ASP A 223 -17.49 8.78 -18.92
C ASP A 223 -18.51 7.82 -18.32
N THR A 224 -18.56 6.61 -18.86
CA THR A 224 -19.50 5.56 -18.47
C THR A 224 -18.82 4.52 -17.58
N ALA A 225 -17.77 4.91 -16.85
CA ALA A 225 -17.08 4.04 -15.91
C ALA A 225 -18.06 3.43 -14.89
N ASP A 226 -17.77 2.22 -14.45
CA ASP A 226 -18.50 1.61 -13.34
C ASP A 226 -18.04 2.27 -12.03
N PHE A 227 -18.96 2.95 -11.35
CA PHE A 227 -18.72 3.61 -10.08
C PHE A 227 -19.00 2.69 -8.88
N SER A 228 -19.47 1.47 -9.13
CA SER A 228 -19.78 0.52 -8.06
C SER A 228 -18.51 0.17 -7.27
N GLY A 229 -18.60 0.20 -5.94
CA GLY A 229 -17.46 -0.06 -5.06
C GLY A 229 -16.53 1.13 -4.82
N CYS A 230 -16.75 2.27 -5.50
CA CYS A 230 -16.02 3.50 -5.17
C CYS A 230 -16.66 4.21 -3.97
N GLY A 231 -15.84 4.67 -3.01
CA GLY A 231 -16.29 5.56 -1.94
C GLY A 231 -16.53 6.99 -2.45
N ALA A 232 -15.72 7.44 -3.41
CA ALA A 232 -15.86 8.72 -4.08
C ALA A 232 -15.42 8.65 -5.55
N VAL A 233 -15.94 9.57 -6.37
CA VAL A 233 -15.52 9.78 -7.76
C VAL A 233 -15.30 11.27 -8.00
N ALA A 234 -14.13 11.62 -8.50
CA ALA A 234 -13.75 13.00 -8.77
C ALA A 234 -13.91 13.33 -10.26
N VAL A 235 -14.72 14.33 -10.56
CA VAL A 235 -15.02 14.77 -11.94
C VAL A 235 -14.04 15.87 -12.34
N ALA A 236 -13.17 15.63 -13.31
CA ALA A 236 -12.14 16.55 -13.78
C ALA A 236 -12.77 17.68 -14.64
N ALA A 237 -13.44 18.62 -13.99
CA ALA A 237 -14.18 19.70 -14.65
C ALA A 237 -13.64 21.10 -14.33
N GLY A 238 -12.92 21.29 -13.22
CA GLY A 238 -12.48 22.61 -12.76
C GLY A 238 -11.04 22.93 -13.14
N LYS A 239 -10.80 24.20 -13.54
CA LYS A 239 -9.47 24.73 -13.77
C LYS A 239 -9.33 26.14 -13.19
N LEU A 240 -8.41 26.30 -12.24
CA LEU A 240 -8.00 27.62 -11.73
C LEU A 240 -6.98 28.25 -12.66
N THR A 241 -7.18 29.54 -12.95
CA THR A 241 -6.25 30.38 -13.72
C THR A 241 -6.02 31.69 -12.99
N TYR A 242 -4.97 32.44 -13.36
CA TYR A 242 -4.60 33.72 -12.76
C TYR A 242 -4.27 34.79 -13.82
N PRO A 243 -5.27 35.39 -14.48
CA PRO A 243 -5.04 36.47 -15.40
C PRO A 243 -4.89 37.86 -14.74
N GLY A 244 -4.67 37.93 -13.44
CA GLY A 244 -4.58 39.11 -12.59
C GLY A 244 -5.28 38.93 -11.25
N HIS A 245 -6.23 38.04 -11.20
CA HIS A 245 -6.89 37.48 -10.00
C HIS A 245 -7.31 36.06 -10.31
N VAL A 246 -7.61 35.25 -9.27
CA VAL A 246 -8.03 33.86 -9.43
C VAL A 246 -9.39 33.82 -10.12
N GLN A 247 -9.47 32.98 -11.15
CA GLN A 247 -10.70 32.63 -11.86
C GLN A 247 -10.81 31.13 -11.94
N LEU A 248 -12.02 30.61 -11.70
CA LEU A 248 -12.37 29.22 -11.94
C LEU A 248 -13.13 29.13 -13.27
N SER A 249 -12.64 28.30 -14.18
CA SER A 249 -13.41 27.83 -15.33
C SER A 249 -13.87 26.41 -15.08
N VAL A 250 -15.15 26.14 -15.26
CA VAL A 250 -15.72 24.80 -15.21
C VAL A 250 -16.03 24.38 -16.66
N SER A 251 -15.43 23.28 -17.11
CA SER A 251 -15.52 22.80 -18.49
C SER A 251 -16.87 22.13 -18.81
N MET A 252 -17.73 21.98 -17.80
CA MET A 252 -19.00 21.26 -17.87
C MET A 252 -20.14 22.25 -17.68
N GLN A 253 -21.20 22.13 -18.51
CA GLN A 253 -22.43 22.88 -18.27
C GLN A 253 -23.12 22.37 -17.00
N GLU A 254 -23.81 23.25 -16.29
CA GLU A 254 -24.47 22.95 -15.00
C GLU A 254 -25.40 21.71 -15.08
N LYS A 255 -26.17 21.61 -16.14
CA LYS A 255 -27.07 20.46 -16.36
C LYS A 255 -26.30 19.14 -16.53
N ASP A 256 -25.13 19.14 -17.17
CA ASP A 256 -24.32 17.94 -17.40
C ASP A 256 -23.57 17.57 -16.10
N ALA A 257 -23.16 18.57 -15.30
CA ALA A 257 -22.60 18.40 -13.97
C ALA A 257 -23.60 17.73 -13.03
N SER A 258 -24.86 18.23 -12.99
CA SER A 258 -25.92 17.66 -12.16
C SER A 258 -26.22 16.20 -12.54
N ALA A 259 -26.33 15.90 -13.85
CA ALA A 259 -26.56 14.55 -14.31
C ALA A 259 -25.43 13.59 -13.94
N GLN A 260 -24.17 14.06 -13.98
CA GLN A 260 -23.00 13.26 -13.60
C GLN A 260 -22.95 13.03 -12.09
N THR A 261 -23.19 14.08 -11.28
CA THR A 261 -23.23 13.93 -9.82
C THR A 261 -24.34 13.00 -9.38
N GLU A 262 -25.53 13.09 -9.98
CA GLU A 262 -26.65 12.18 -9.71
C GLU A 262 -26.31 10.72 -10.09
N ALA A 263 -25.62 10.49 -11.21
CA ALA A 263 -25.19 9.15 -11.61
C ALA A 263 -24.21 8.55 -10.61
N ILE A 264 -23.20 9.31 -10.16
CA ILE A 264 -22.23 8.89 -9.16
C ILE A 264 -22.92 8.60 -7.83
N GLN A 265 -23.77 9.52 -7.36
CA GLN A 265 -24.49 9.39 -6.09
C GLN A 265 -25.49 8.24 -6.12
N SER A 266 -26.13 7.98 -7.23
CA SER A 266 -27.05 6.83 -7.43
C SER A 266 -26.30 5.49 -7.38
N ALA A 267 -25.03 5.45 -7.75
CA ALA A 267 -24.14 4.29 -7.58
C ALA A 267 -23.64 4.10 -6.13
N GLY A 268 -23.98 5.02 -5.22
CA GLY A 268 -23.59 4.98 -3.82
C GLY A 268 -22.25 5.66 -3.50
N ALA A 269 -21.60 6.27 -4.49
CA ALA A 269 -20.34 7.00 -4.33
C ALA A 269 -20.56 8.50 -4.04
N LYS A 270 -19.56 9.17 -3.44
CA LYS A 270 -19.55 10.63 -3.30
C LYS A 270 -19.00 11.29 -4.56
N ALA A 271 -19.68 12.32 -5.05
CA ALA A 271 -19.23 13.09 -6.21
C ALA A 271 -18.36 14.28 -5.78
N LEU A 272 -17.11 14.35 -6.26
CA LEU A 272 -16.18 15.44 -5.97
C LEU A 272 -15.93 16.27 -7.23
N LEU A 273 -15.87 17.60 -7.09
CA LEU A 273 -15.36 18.46 -8.13
C LEU A 273 -13.82 18.42 -8.12
N TYR A 274 -13.19 17.84 -9.15
CA TYR A 274 -11.74 17.86 -9.29
C TYR A 274 -11.32 19.16 -9.99
N VAL A 275 -10.44 19.90 -9.31
CA VAL A 275 -9.97 21.21 -9.76
C VAL A 275 -8.45 21.21 -9.84
N THR A 276 -7.94 21.55 -11.02
CA THR A 276 -6.50 21.75 -11.23
C THR A 276 -6.16 23.23 -11.27
N GLY A 277 -4.89 23.56 -11.01
CA GLY A 277 -4.36 24.90 -11.10
C GLY A 277 -2.84 24.91 -11.13
N SER A 278 -2.26 26.08 -10.86
CA SER A 278 -0.81 26.24 -10.76
C SER A 278 -0.44 27.14 -9.57
N ALA A 279 0.84 27.20 -9.22
CA ALA A 279 1.34 28.06 -8.14
C ALA A 279 0.92 29.53 -8.25
N SER A 280 0.63 30.03 -9.48
CA SER A 280 0.19 31.40 -9.67
C SER A 280 -1.16 31.71 -9.02
N THR A 281 -2.01 30.70 -8.82
CA THR A 281 -3.33 30.85 -8.19
C THR A 281 -3.24 31.07 -6.66
N LEU A 282 -2.06 30.89 -6.07
CA LEU A 282 -1.79 31.18 -4.66
C LEU A 282 -1.48 32.64 -4.37
N LYS A 283 -1.51 33.52 -5.40
CA LYS A 283 -1.24 34.97 -5.23
C LYS A 283 -2.42 35.74 -4.65
N ASP A 284 -3.64 35.24 -4.82
CA ASP A 284 -4.82 35.82 -4.20
C ASP A 284 -4.99 35.36 -2.75
N PRO A 285 -5.72 36.14 -1.92
CA PRO A 285 -6.05 35.72 -0.56
C PRO A 285 -6.73 34.33 -0.54
N ALA A 286 -6.26 33.44 0.34
CA ALA A 286 -6.74 32.07 0.46
C ALA A 286 -8.27 31.98 0.61
N ALA A 287 -8.87 32.85 1.44
CA ALA A 287 -10.32 32.89 1.67
C ALA A 287 -11.11 33.24 0.39
N SER A 288 -10.57 34.13 -0.46
CA SER A 288 -11.25 34.48 -1.72
C SER A 288 -11.27 33.32 -2.71
N THR A 289 -10.15 32.61 -2.83
CA THR A 289 -10.06 31.39 -3.68
C THR A 289 -10.94 30.29 -3.11
N ALA A 290 -10.98 30.11 -1.78
CA ALA A 290 -11.83 29.12 -1.13
C ALA A 290 -13.32 29.37 -1.37
N ALA A 291 -13.77 30.63 -1.33
CA ALA A 291 -15.16 30.98 -1.60
C ALA A 291 -15.57 30.65 -3.05
N ILE A 292 -14.71 30.97 -4.04
CA ILE A 292 -14.95 30.64 -5.46
C ILE A 292 -15.12 29.13 -5.64
N LEU A 293 -14.32 28.32 -4.95
CA LEU A 293 -14.37 26.86 -5.05
C LEU A 293 -15.57 26.28 -4.32
N GLU A 294 -15.95 26.81 -3.16
CA GLU A 294 -17.14 26.43 -2.41
C GLU A 294 -18.42 26.73 -3.21
N ASP A 295 -18.52 27.93 -3.81
CA ASP A 295 -19.65 28.30 -4.67
C ASP A 295 -19.81 27.30 -5.83
N ALA A 296 -18.70 26.87 -6.46
CA ALA A 296 -18.74 25.91 -7.56
C ALA A 296 -19.14 24.51 -7.10
N VAL A 297 -18.68 24.05 -5.95
CA VAL A 297 -19.09 22.76 -5.34
C VAL A 297 -20.59 22.78 -5.06
N THR A 298 -21.09 23.86 -4.51
CA THR A 298 -22.50 24.05 -4.20
C THR A 298 -23.37 24.11 -5.46
N ALA A 299 -23.00 24.93 -6.43
CA ALA A 299 -23.74 25.08 -7.70
C ALA A 299 -23.81 23.77 -8.50
N GLY A 300 -22.74 22.96 -8.49
CA GLY A 300 -22.68 21.67 -9.19
C GLY A 300 -23.30 20.50 -8.44
N GLY A 301 -23.77 20.68 -7.21
CA GLY A 301 -24.34 19.62 -6.38
C GLY A 301 -23.31 18.56 -5.92
N TYR A 302 -22.01 18.93 -5.90
CA TYR A 302 -20.96 18.02 -5.46
C TYR A 302 -20.95 17.81 -3.94
N ASP A 303 -20.57 16.61 -3.50
CA ASP A 303 -20.37 16.26 -2.09
C ASP A 303 -19.07 16.84 -1.51
N GLY A 304 -18.18 17.37 -2.37
CA GLY A 304 -16.91 17.94 -1.95
C GLY A 304 -16.00 18.36 -3.09
N LEU A 305 -14.77 18.68 -2.73
CA LEU A 305 -13.72 19.20 -3.62
C LEU A 305 -12.50 18.25 -3.62
N PHE A 306 -11.88 18.08 -4.77
CA PHE A 306 -10.56 17.50 -4.91
C PHE A 306 -9.63 18.53 -5.58
N LEU A 307 -8.72 19.12 -4.81
CA LEU A 307 -7.80 20.15 -5.27
C LEU A 307 -6.46 19.56 -5.68
N ASP A 308 -5.97 19.93 -6.88
CA ASP A 308 -4.67 19.55 -7.41
C ASP A 308 -3.90 20.77 -7.92
N LEU A 309 -2.89 21.21 -7.16
CA LEU A 309 -1.91 22.21 -7.57
C LEU A 309 -0.53 21.55 -7.65
N PRO A 310 -0.12 21.07 -8.85
CA PRO A 310 1.11 20.30 -9.01
C PRO A 310 2.38 21.14 -8.92
N ALA A 311 3.51 20.47 -8.65
CA ALA A 311 4.87 21.01 -8.75
C ALA A 311 5.12 22.28 -7.90
N LEU A 312 4.51 22.36 -6.73
CA LEU A 312 4.70 23.48 -5.79
C LEU A 312 6.10 23.44 -5.18
N LYS A 313 6.74 24.63 -5.17
CA LYS A 313 8.07 24.84 -4.59
C LYS A 313 7.96 25.23 -3.11
N ASP A 314 9.06 25.16 -2.37
CA ASP A 314 9.12 25.56 -0.95
C ASP A 314 8.52 26.94 -0.68
N THR A 315 8.68 27.87 -1.61
CA THR A 315 8.11 29.24 -1.53
C THR A 315 6.59 29.28 -1.55
N ASN A 316 5.93 28.20 -1.96
CA ASN A 316 4.47 28.10 -2.02
C ASN A 316 3.86 27.41 -0.80
N LYS A 317 4.69 26.81 0.08
CA LYS A 317 4.24 25.94 1.17
C LYS A 317 3.24 26.62 2.12
N SER A 318 3.55 27.84 2.57
CA SER A 318 2.68 28.60 3.49
C SER A 318 1.35 28.96 2.85
N ASP A 319 1.38 29.42 1.61
CA ASP A 319 0.19 29.90 0.91
C ASP A 319 -0.74 28.76 0.53
N PHE A 320 -0.17 27.61 0.10
CA PHE A 320 -0.93 26.41 -0.19
C PHE A 320 -1.58 25.84 1.08
N THR A 321 -0.83 25.80 2.18
CA THR A 321 -1.36 25.36 3.49
C THR A 321 -2.50 26.30 3.95
N ALA A 322 -2.35 27.60 3.77
CA ALA A 322 -3.39 28.58 4.10
C ALA A 322 -4.66 28.37 3.24
N LEU A 323 -4.50 28.12 1.93
CA LEU A 323 -5.61 27.83 1.03
C LEU A 323 -6.38 26.58 1.48
N VAL A 324 -5.69 25.47 1.79
CA VAL A 324 -6.33 24.22 2.20
C VAL A 324 -7.07 24.40 3.53
N ARG A 325 -6.54 25.15 4.48
CA ARG A 325 -7.25 25.51 5.72
C ARG A 325 -8.52 26.34 5.46
N SER A 326 -8.42 27.36 4.62
CA SER A 326 -9.58 28.18 4.24
C SER A 326 -10.64 27.36 3.50
N LEU A 327 -10.23 26.38 2.69
CA LEU A 327 -11.14 25.42 2.04
C LEU A 327 -11.85 24.54 3.07
N ARG A 328 -11.12 24.02 4.07
CA ARG A 328 -11.75 23.23 5.14
C ARG A 328 -12.82 24.03 5.88
N GLU A 329 -12.53 25.30 6.18
CA GLU A 329 -13.48 26.21 6.82
C GLU A 329 -14.71 26.48 5.93
N ALA A 330 -14.49 26.77 4.65
CA ALA A 330 -15.56 27.10 3.70
C ALA A 330 -16.47 25.88 3.40
N LEU A 331 -15.88 24.71 3.20
CA LEU A 331 -16.60 23.48 2.83
C LEU A 331 -17.38 22.85 4.02
N GLY A 332 -17.06 23.21 5.27
CA GLY A 332 -17.71 22.63 6.44
C GLY A 332 -17.59 21.10 6.49
N ASP A 333 -18.70 20.39 6.47
CA ASP A 333 -18.74 18.91 6.54
C ASP A 333 -18.57 18.21 5.18
N ARG A 334 -18.45 18.96 4.08
CA ARG A 334 -18.20 18.41 2.75
C ARG A 334 -16.79 17.86 2.64
N LEU A 335 -16.60 16.87 1.78
CA LEU A 335 -15.29 16.24 1.60
C LEU A 335 -14.27 17.19 0.97
N LEU A 336 -13.05 17.16 1.51
CA LEU A 336 -11.89 17.85 0.96
C LEU A 336 -10.77 16.85 0.69
N TYR A 337 -10.49 16.59 -0.58
CA TYR A 337 -9.34 15.82 -1.03
C TYR A 337 -8.28 16.77 -1.56
N VAL A 338 -7.02 16.52 -1.25
CA VAL A 338 -5.90 17.35 -1.67
C VAL A 338 -4.84 16.46 -2.30
N MET A 339 -4.47 16.76 -3.54
CA MET A 339 -3.33 16.12 -4.19
C MET A 339 -2.03 16.78 -3.70
N ALA A 340 -1.03 15.97 -3.40
CA ALA A 340 0.32 16.42 -3.10
C ALA A 340 1.34 15.56 -3.83
N GLU A 341 2.42 16.18 -4.33
CA GLU A 341 3.58 15.40 -4.77
C GLU A 341 4.19 14.69 -3.57
N ALA A 342 4.44 13.40 -3.71
CA ALA A 342 5.03 12.59 -2.65
C ALA A 342 6.50 12.96 -2.41
N PRO A 343 7.05 12.77 -1.21
CA PRO A 343 8.49 12.78 -1.01
C PRO A 343 9.11 11.66 -1.87
N VAL A 344 10.23 11.94 -2.51
CA VAL A 344 10.92 11.02 -3.41
C VAL A 344 12.32 10.69 -2.89
N TRP A 345 12.75 9.48 -3.15
CA TRP A 345 14.12 9.04 -2.90
C TRP A 345 15.03 9.39 -4.07
N GLN A 346 14.49 9.24 -5.29
CA GLN A 346 15.16 9.60 -6.55
C GLN A 346 14.21 10.48 -7.38
N GLY A 347 14.76 11.35 -8.23
CA GLY A 347 13.97 12.23 -9.06
C GLY A 347 13.77 13.64 -8.49
N THR A 348 12.80 14.38 -9.02
CA THR A 348 12.56 15.77 -8.66
C THR A 348 11.71 15.90 -7.41
N SER A 349 12.26 16.55 -6.38
CA SER A 349 11.53 16.86 -5.15
C SER A 349 10.78 18.17 -5.24
N TYR A 350 9.56 18.20 -4.71
CA TYR A 350 8.71 19.38 -4.61
C TYR A 350 8.46 19.71 -3.14
N GLY A 351 9.04 20.81 -2.64
CA GLY A 351 8.99 21.19 -1.23
C GLY A 351 7.75 21.99 -0.81
N GLY A 352 6.79 22.24 -1.72
CA GLY A 352 5.62 23.09 -1.48
C GLY A 352 4.50 22.49 -0.64
N TYR A 353 4.71 21.30 -0.03
CA TYR A 353 3.67 20.57 0.69
C TYR A 353 4.05 20.39 2.16
N ASP A 354 3.21 20.92 3.06
CA ASP A 354 3.27 20.63 4.50
C ASP A 354 2.36 19.43 4.77
N TYR A 355 2.91 18.22 4.64
CA TYR A 355 2.13 16.98 4.74
C TYR A 355 1.36 16.85 6.06
N ALA A 356 1.93 17.29 7.17
CA ALA A 356 1.26 17.24 8.48
C ALA A 356 0.05 18.16 8.51
N ALA A 357 0.22 19.42 8.08
CA ALA A 357 -0.85 20.41 8.06
C ALA A 357 -1.94 20.06 7.04
N LEU A 358 -1.54 19.60 5.85
CA LEU A 358 -2.47 19.18 4.80
C LEU A 358 -3.27 17.94 5.23
N GLY A 359 -2.61 16.93 5.78
CA GLY A 359 -3.27 15.72 6.27
C GLY A 359 -4.17 15.93 7.48
N ALA A 360 -3.94 17.00 8.26
CA ALA A 360 -4.82 17.39 9.36
C ALA A 360 -6.07 18.17 8.88
N ALA A 361 -5.97 18.89 7.75
CA ALA A 361 -7.06 19.71 7.22
C ALA A 361 -7.94 18.98 6.19
N ALA A 362 -7.37 18.06 5.42
CA ALA A 362 -8.06 17.30 4.38
C ALA A 362 -8.61 15.96 4.91
N ASP A 363 -9.72 15.50 4.37
CA ASP A 363 -10.25 14.15 4.61
C ASP A 363 -9.35 13.10 3.95
N ARG A 364 -8.74 13.44 2.81
CA ARG A 364 -7.73 12.62 2.13
C ARG A 364 -6.61 13.48 1.57
N LEU A 365 -5.37 13.12 1.92
CA LEU A 365 -4.16 13.61 1.27
C LEU A 365 -3.73 12.55 0.26
N VAL A 366 -3.92 12.84 -1.03
CA VAL A 366 -3.65 11.93 -2.13
C VAL A 366 -2.23 12.14 -2.61
N LEU A 367 -1.39 11.12 -2.46
CA LEU A 367 0.02 11.19 -2.84
C LEU A 367 0.20 10.82 -4.31
N ARG A 368 0.75 11.74 -5.10
CA ARG A 368 1.19 11.50 -6.46
C ARG A 368 2.68 11.21 -6.48
N ILE A 369 3.06 10.05 -6.98
CA ILE A 369 4.47 9.71 -7.18
C ILE A 369 4.97 10.43 -8.45
N ALA A 370 6.05 11.17 -8.33
CA ALA A 370 6.68 11.81 -9.49
C ALA A 370 7.38 10.74 -10.34
N PRO A 371 7.14 10.73 -11.68
CA PRO A 371 7.83 9.81 -12.56
C PRO A 371 9.32 10.18 -12.68
N TYR A 372 10.16 9.20 -13.02
CA TYR A 372 11.54 9.46 -13.37
C TYR A 372 11.61 10.13 -14.75
N GLU A 373 12.40 11.20 -14.85
CA GLU A 373 12.64 11.92 -16.09
C GLU A 373 14.11 11.70 -16.53
N LYS A 374 14.33 11.39 -17.80
CA LYS A 374 15.68 11.13 -18.33
C LYS A 374 16.60 12.34 -18.18
N GLU A 375 16.07 13.54 -18.37
CA GLU A 375 16.83 14.78 -18.37
C GLU A 375 17.37 15.16 -16.99
N SER A 376 16.76 14.66 -15.93
CA SER A 376 17.10 15.11 -14.59
C SER A 376 18.24 14.34 -13.93
N ASP A 377 18.81 13.26 -14.49
CA ASP A 377 19.99 12.60 -13.89
C ASP A 377 20.31 11.22 -14.48
N GLY A 378 19.88 10.94 -15.71
CA GLY A 378 20.15 9.65 -16.37
C GLY A 378 19.37 8.48 -15.74
N PHE A 379 18.18 8.74 -15.20
CA PHE A 379 17.34 7.70 -14.66
C PHE A 379 16.97 6.65 -15.69
N PRO A 380 16.83 5.39 -15.26
CA PRO A 380 16.47 4.30 -16.16
C PRO A 380 15.04 4.46 -16.66
N ILE A 381 14.74 3.83 -17.77
CA ILE A 381 13.37 3.59 -18.26
C ILE A 381 12.56 2.96 -17.11
N ALA A 382 11.45 3.59 -16.73
CA ALA A 382 10.68 3.20 -15.55
C ALA A 382 9.17 3.47 -15.73
N PRO A 383 8.30 2.83 -14.93
CA PRO A 383 6.89 3.18 -14.87
C PRO A 383 6.67 4.58 -14.29
N LEU A 384 5.43 5.10 -14.41
CA LEU A 384 5.06 6.41 -13.90
C LEU A 384 5.05 6.50 -12.36
N ASP A 385 4.76 5.38 -11.69
CA ASP A 385 4.73 5.26 -10.23
C ASP A 385 5.57 4.05 -9.77
N PRO A 386 6.93 4.15 -9.81
CA PRO A 386 7.80 3.07 -9.38
C PRO A 386 7.50 2.65 -7.93
N LEU A 387 7.33 1.34 -7.68
CA LEU A 387 6.92 0.85 -6.35
C LEU A 387 7.94 1.18 -5.26
N GLU A 388 9.21 1.31 -5.62
CA GLU A 388 10.27 1.73 -4.69
C GLU A 388 10.04 3.16 -4.16
N GLU A 389 9.55 4.08 -5.02
CA GLU A 389 9.19 5.44 -4.60
C GLU A 389 7.89 5.46 -3.80
N VAL A 390 6.90 4.62 -4.15
CA VAL A 390 5.70 4.44 -3.33
C VAL A 390 6.07 3.99 -1.91
N TYR A 391 6.97 3.00 -1.81
CA TYR A 391 7.48 2.54 -0.51
C TYR A 391 8.17 3.66 0.27
N TYR A 392 9.08 4.40 -0.39
CA TYR A 392 9.81 5.50 0.23
C TYR A 392 8.85 6.56 0.77
N ALA A 393 7.92 7.03 -0.06
CA ALA A 393 6.94 8.04 0.32
C ALA A 393 6.12 7.63 1.54
N LEU A 394 5.63 6.40 1.56
CA LEU A 394 4.84 5.87 2.68
C LEU A 394 5.68 5.68 3.95
N ALA A 395 6.94 5.27 3.82
CA ALA A 395 7.85 5.12 4.95
C ALA A 395 8.22 6.47 5.56
N GLU A 396 8.50 7.49 4.73
CA GLU A 396 8.86 8.85 5.15
C GLU A 396 7.69 9.56 5.84
N LEU A 397 6.47 9.37 5.36
CA LEU A 397 5.28 10.01 5.91
C LEU A 397 4.65 9.24 7.08
N LYS A 398 5.23 8.10 7.47
CA LYS A 398 4.72 7.31 8.58
C LYS A 398 4.75 8.10 9.90
N GLY A 399 3.58 8.32 10.47
CA GLY A 399 3.40 9.10 11.70
C GLY A 399 3.36 10.62 11.52
N THR A 400 3.62 11.12 10.29
CA THR A 400 3.44 12.54 9.93
C THR A 400 1.99 12.82 9.55
N VAL A 401 1.36 11.92 8.80
CA VAL A 401 -0.05 11.98 8.43
C VAL A 401 -0.75 10.76 9.03
N PRO A 402 -1.96 10.91 9.58
CA PRO A 402 -2.75 9.76 10.00
C PRO A 402 -2.95 8.80 8.82
N ALA A 403 -2.64 7.53 8.99
CA ALA A 403 -2.65 6.55 7.90
C ALA A 403 -4.01 6.46 7.18
N GLY A 404 -5.12 6.56 7.93
CA GLY A 404 -6.46 6.62 7.36
C GLY A 404 -6.76 7.85 6.51
N HIS A 405 -5.99 8.94 6.64
CA HIS A 405 -6.10 10.15 5.81
C HIS A 405 -5.20 10.09 4.57
N LEU A 406 -4.26 9.13 4.50
CA LEU A 406 -3.47 8.93 3.29
C LEU A 406 -4.27 8.20 2.22
N SER A 407 -4.14 8.69 0.99
CA SER A 407 -4.54 8.02 -0.24
C SER A 407 -3.35 7.94 -1.18
N LEU A 408 -3.21 6.85 -1.90
CA LEU A 408 -2.18 6.70 -2.92
C LEU A 408 -2.81 6.85 -4.30
N LEU A 409 -2.28 7.78 -5.11
CA LEU A 409 -2.63 7.85 -6.53
C LEU A 409 -2.01 6.65 -7.25
N VAL A 410 -2.84 5.85 -7.89
CA VAL A 410 -2.45 4.77 -8.79
C VAL A 410 -2.58 5.25 -10.21
N THR A 411 -1.46 5.37 -10.91
CA THR A 411 -1.44 5.82 -12.29
C THR A 411 -1.88 4.69 -13.22
N THR A 412 -3.00 4.86 -13.90
CA THR A 412 -3.59 3.86 -14.80
C THR A 412 -3.10 4.00 -16.24
N SER A 413 -2.54 5.14 -16.62
CA SER A 413 -1.93 5.35 -17.94
C SER A 413 -0.64 4.56 -18.12
N ALA A 414 -0.37 4.09 -19.35
CA ALA A 414 0.89 3.43 -19.69
C ALA A 414 1.96 4.46 -20.08
N ALA A 415 3.21 4.24 -19.63
CA ALA A 415 4.36 5.08 -19.96
C ALA A 415 5.15 4.48 -21.11
N ALA A 416 5.31 5.21 -22.22
CA ALA A 416 6.08 4.78 -23.38
C ALA A 416 7.45 5.47 -23.45
N TRP A 417 8.48 4.68 -23.76
CA TRP A 417 9.86 5.11 -23.94
C TRP A 417 10.35 4.65 -25.33
N ASP A 418 11.01 5.53 -26.05
CA ASP A 418 11.53 5.24 -27.37
C ASP A 418 12.84 4.41 -27.36
N SER A 419 13.35 4.06 -28.53
CA SER A 419 14.59 3.30 -28.69
C SER A 419 15.84 4.04 -28.21
N LYS A 420 15.77 5.35 -28.00
CA LYS A 420 16.86 6.18 -27.45
C LYS A 420 16.83 6.23 -25.94
N GLY A 421 15.73 5.72 -25.32
CA GLY A 421 15.48 5.80 -23.90
C GLY A 421 14.93 7.18 -23.49
N ASP A 422 14.31 7.92 -24.41
CA ASP A 422 13.56 9.12 -24.10
C ASP A 422 12.09 8.76 -23.87
N ARG A 423 11.45 9.43 -22.91
CA ARG A 423 10.02 9.24 -22.67
C ARG A 423 9.24 9.83 -23.83
N SER A 424 8.56 8.97 -24.59
CA SER A 424 7.80 9.37 -25.78
C SER A 424 6.37 9.79 -25.48
N GLY A 425 5.86 9.53 -24.24
CA GLY A 425 4.53 9.94 -23.81
C GLY A 425 3.83 8.93 -22.91
N THR A 426 2.51 9.10 -22.82
CA THR A 426 1.61 8.16 -22.17
C THR A 426 0.65 7.59 -23.20
N LEU A 427 0.26 6.33 -23.03
CA LEU A 427 -0.72 5.66 -23.86
C LEU A 427 -2.03 5.54 -23.09
N THR A 428 -3.13 5.75 -23.80
CA THR A 428 -4.47 5.39 -23.33
C THR A 428 -4.60 3.87 -23.28
N THR A 429 -5.61 3.36 -22.58
CA THR A 429 -5.91 1.92 -22.53
C THR A 429 -6.08 1.33 -23.94
N ARG A 430 -6.74 2.03 -24.85
CA ARG A 430 -6.94 1.59 -26.23
C ARG A 430 -5.61 1.48 -26.98
N GLU A 431 -4.79 2.52 -26.92
CA GLU A 431 -3.47 2.51 -27.58
C GLU A 431 -2.57 1.41 -27.00
N LEU A 432 -2.65 1.15 -25.68
CA LEU A 432 -1.94 0.04 -25.06
C LEU A 432 -2.44 -1.32 -25.58
N GLN A 433 -3.76 -1.50 -25.74
CA GLN A 433 -4.31 -2.73 -26.32
C GLN A 433 -3.83 -2.94 -27.75
N ASP A 434 -3.85 -1.89 -28.59
CA ASP A 434 -3.33 -1.94 -29.96
C ASP A 434 -1.86 -2.39 -29.97
N VAL A 435 -1.03 -1.88 -29.04
CA VAL A 435 0.40 -2.27 -28.92
C VAL A 435 0.57 -3.71 -28.43
N LEU A 436 -0.28 -4.17 -27.51
CA LEU A 436 -0.24 -5.57 -27.03
C LEU A 436 -0.54 -6.58 -28.15
N GLU A 437 -1.33 -6.20 -29.15
CA GLU A 437 -1.69 -7.01 -30.30
C GLU A 437 -0.69 -6.89 -31.46
N GLU A 438 0.26 -5.94 -31.42
CA GLU A 438 1.30 -5.77 -32.44
C GLU A 438 2.19 -7.02 -32.55
N ARG A 439 2.49 -7.42 -33.77
CA ARG A 439 3.42 -8.55 -34.05
C ARG A 439 4.82 -8.22 -33.51
N GLY A 440 5.42 -9.16 -32.78
CA GLY A 440 6.77 -9.00 -32.21
C GLY A 440 6.78 -8.28 -30.86
N THR A 441 5.62 -8.00 -30.27
CA THR A 441 5.51 -7.54 -28.89
C THR A 441 5.75 -8.69 -27.92
N VAL A 442 6.58 -8.45 -26.90
CA VAL A 442 6.86 -9.40 -25.82
C VAL A 442 6.58 -8.72 -24.48
N ARG A 443 5.80 -9.39 -23.65
CA ARG A 443 5.43 -8.92 -22.29
C ARG A 443 6.38 -9.47 -21.24
N TYR A 444 6.74 -8.65 -20.29
CA TYR A 444 7.63 -8.94 -19.16
C TYR A 444 7.06 -8.36 -17.85
N TYR A 445 7.68 -8.76 -16.74
CA TYR A 445 7.42 -8.19 -15.42
C TYR A 445 8.74 -7.82 -14.73
N SER A 446 8.82 -6.62 -14.19
CA SER A 446 9.97 -6.15 -13.42
C SER A 446 9.74 -6.34 -11.92
N SER A 447 10.56 -7.13 -11.27
CA SER A 447 10.56 -7.27 -9.81
C SER A 447 11.05 -6.02 -9.08
N ARG A 448 11.86 -5.18 -9.75
CA ARG A 448 12.34 -3.91 -9.20
C ARG A 448 11.19 -2.92 -9.01
N TYR A 449 10.43 -2.71 -10.07
CA TYR A 449 9.35 -1.73 -10.06
C TYR A 449 7.99 -2.34 -9.70
N ALA A 450 7.94 -3.67 -9.55
CA ALA A 450 6.71 -4.45 -9.40
C ALA A 450 5.64 -4.00 -10.41
N CYS A 451 6.03 -3.98 -11.69
CA CYS A 451 5.22 -3.45 -12.77
C CYS A 451 5.44 -4.25 -14.05
N ALA A 452 4.38 -4.46 -14.81
CA ALA A 452 4.45 -5.07 -16.12
C ALA A 452 5.04 -4.10 -17.15
N TYR A 453 5.74 -4.63 -18.13
CA TYR A 453 6.18 -3.87 -19.29
C TYR A 453 6.19 -4.74 -20.54
N LEU A 454 6.17 -4.11 -21.67
CA LEU A 454 6.36 -4.77 -22.97
C LEU A 454 7.48 -4.11 -23.76
N THR A 455 8.04 -4.87 -24.69
CA THR A 455 8.93 -4.35 -25.72
C THR A 455 8.30 -4.62 -27.08
N SER A 456 8.32 -3.62 -27.97
CA SER A 456 7.91 -3.77 -29.36
C SER A 456 9.12 -3.58 -30.26
N SER A 457 9.28 -4.43 -31.29
CA SER A 457 10.42 -4.41 -32.23
C SER A 457 10.05 -3.87 -33.61
N GLU A 458 8.79 -3.52 -33.86
CA GLU A 458 8.37 -2.93 -35.14
C GLU A 458 8.77 -1.45 -35.26
N LYS A 459 8.32 -0.78 -36.33
CA LYS A 459 8.73 0.53 -36.86
C LYS A 459 9.21 1.59 -35.86
N ASP A 460 8.75 1.51 -34.59
CA ASP A 460 9.12 2.38 -33.49
C ASP A 460 9.43 1.54 -32.26
N ALA A 461 10.60 0.89 -32.25
CA ALA A 461 11.04 0.09 -31.09
C ALA A 461 10.88 0.89 -29.81
N ARG A 462 10.03 0.37 -28.91
CA ARG A 462 9.65 1.06 -27.67
C ARG A 462 9.54 0.09 -26.51
N VAL A 463 9.69 0.63 -25.32
CA VAL A 463 9.34 -0.02 -24.05
C VAL A 463 8.10 0.67 -23.52
N VAL A 464 7.08 -0.08 -23.13
CA VAL A 464 5.87 0.47 -22.56
C VAL A 464 5.63 -0.17 -21.19
N TRP A 465 5.61 0.64 -20.15
CA TRP A 465 5.25 0.25 -18.79
C TRP A 465 3.76 0.43 -18.58
N PHE A 466 3.10 -0.54 -17.97
CA PHE A 466 1.66 -0.48 -17.74
C PHE A 466 1.25 -1.21 -16.47
N LEU A 467 0.09 -0.84 -15.95
CA LEU A 467 -0.49 -1.46 -14.78
C LEU A 467 -1.31 -2.70 -15.20
N ASP A 468 -0.89 -3.88 -14.75
CA ASP A 468 -1.68 -5.11 -14.82
C ASP A 468 -2.22 -5.50 -13.42
N GLU A 469 -3.02 -6.55 -13.35
CA GLU A 469 -3.59 -7.04 -12.09
C GLU A 469 -2.49 -7.36 -11.04
N THR A 470 -1.37 -7.96 -11.47
CA THR A 470 -0.25 -8.28 -10.59
C THR A 470 0.40 -7.01 -10.03
N SER A 471 0.59 -6.02 -10.88
CA SER A 471 1.16 -4.72 -10.50
C SER A 471 0.24 -3.97 -9.53
N LEU A 472 -1.07 -4.00 -9.78
CA LEU A 472 -2.07 -3.40 -8.89
C LEU A 472 -2.12 -4.12 -7.53
N ALA A 473 -2.11 -5.46 -7.54
CA ALA A 473 -2.11 -6.26 -6.30
C ALA A 473 -0.90 -5.94 -5.41
N LYS A 474 0.28 -5.68 -6.00
CA LYS A 474 1.47 -5.27 -5.24
C LYS A 474 1.33 -3.88 -4.62
N ARG A 475 0.72 -2.91 -5.32
CA ARG A 475 0.44 -1.58 -4.77
C ARG A 475 -0.59 -1.65 -3.65
N THR A 476 -1.66 -2.41 -3.85
CA THR A 476 -2.69 -2.66 -2.83
C THR A 476 -2.08 -3.33 -1.59
N GLN A 477 -1.23 -4.34 -1.78
CA GLN A 477 -0.53 -5.01 -0.68
C GLN A 477 0.34 -4.02 0.11
N LEU A 478 1.11 -3.16 -0.58
CA LEU A 478 1.95 -2.17 0.07
C LEU A 478 1.12 -1.14 0.83
N ALA A 479 0.02 -0.66 0.25
CA ALA A 479 -0.93 0.24 0.89
C ALA A 479 -1.50 -0.38 2.18
N LYS A 480 -1.92 -1.64 2.15
CA LYS A 480 -2.39 -2.38 3.35
C LYS A 480 -1.30 -2.47 4.42
N LEU A 481 -0.07 -2.78 4.04
CA LEU A 481 1.05 -2.89 4.97
C LEU A 481 1.33 -1.57 5.71
N PHE A 482 1.11 -0.43 5.06
CA PHE A 482 1.20 0.90 5.66
C PHE A 482 -0.13 1.40 6.24
N SER A 483 -1.20 0.64 6.13
CA SER A 483 -2.56 1.02 6.57
C SER A 483 -3.07 2.29 5.87
N VAL A 484 -2.73 2.45 4.60
CA VAL A 484 -3.26 3.54 3.75
C VAL A 484 -4.77 3.37 3.61
N GLY A 485 -5.53 4.44 3.83
CA GLY A 485 -7.00 4.38 3.88
C GLY A 485 -7.65 4.20 2.50
N GLN A 486 -6.97 4.64 1.41
CA GLN A 486 -7.60 4.70 0.10
C GLN A 486 -6.60 4.56 -1.06
N LEU A 487 -7.04 3.95 -2.17
CA LEU A 487 -6.40 4.03 -3.48
C LEU A 487 -7.22 4.93 -4.39
N CYS A 488 -6.55 5.91 -5.02
CA CYS A 488 -7.15 6.84 -5.99
C CYS A 488 -6.64 6.51 -7.40
N TYR A 489 -7.49 6.09 -8.29
CA TYR A 489 -7.12 5.81 -9.69
C TYR A 489 -7.10 7.11 -10.50
N SER A 490 -6.02 7.33 -11.26
CA SER A 490 -5.86 8.55 -12.07
C SER A 490 -6.88 8.66 -13.20
N ASP A 491 -7.44 7.53 -13.64
CA ASP A 491 -8.54 7.42 -14.59
C ASP A 491 -9.31 6.12 -14.37
N LEU A 492 -10.57 6.21 -13.95
CA LEU A 492 -11.45 5.05 -13.73
C LEU A 492 -11.82 4.33 -15.02
N GLY A 493 -11.84 5.03 -16.16
CA GLY A 493 -12.10 4.44 -17.47
C GLY A 493 -10.96 3.57 -18.00
N SER A 494 -9.79 3.63 -17.36
CA SER A 494 -8.54 2.96 -17.76
C SER A 494 -8.07 1.95 -16.71
N LEU A 495 -8.95 1.08 -16.22
CA LEU A 495 -8.60 0.05 -15.23
C LEU A 495 -7.60 -0.98 -15.80
N PRO A 496 -6.90 -1.76 -14.93
CA PRO A 496 -5.79 -2.61 -15.32
C PRO A 496 -6.11 -3.55 -16.47
N VAL A 497 -5.15 -3.72 -17.36
CA VAL A 497 -5.22 -4.73 -18.44
C VAL A 497 -5.01 -6.12 -17.82
N ALA A 498 -5.90 -7.06 -18.16
CA ALA A 498 -5.86 -8.44 -17.71
C ALA A 498 -4.61 -9.21 -18.22
#